data_71de53fef2b1466aca41547d25ac26fe
#
_entry.id   71de53fef2b1466aca41547d25ac26fe
#
_cell.length_a   1.000
_cell.length_b   1.000
_cell.length_c   1.000
_cell.angle_alpha   90.00
_cell.angle_beta   90.00
_cell.angle_gamma   90.00
#
_symmetry.space_group_name_H-M   'P 1'
#
loop_
_entity.id
_entity.type
_entity.pdbx_description
1 polymer ?
#
loop_
_entity_poly.entity_id
_entity_poly.type
_entity_poly.pdbx_seq_one_letter_code
_entity_poly.pdbx_strand_id
1 'polypeptide(L)'
;MVDWVAHKAHRTAVMKAHGQWVGILDRNWEPIMTIEDWESATWEALFGDTGSMEMEFLGHLPDGSRNPVVETLLMADLTELDDPGSVEQLFHSGIHIAVERPGLARRVYKVSTLTPEGGKDYPTTLTVEGLDMIEHLKHLPLWADPSNRSKIVQLQFSDIQQGSVEDVSRKLIGRNLIGYQQPSLLSSMFSWTDNYSNPSTWRGFNPSLHNLICSPIKSGLPSEWCVIDARWDNAWDLISASWKAAGILPVVDLWLPGDKQPFPEHTTLSQPTGVISFRPRSTVSGASGLLSQGWSQLRRMISMEDKFTSVVGMGDALPSADGRDPWAVFEVQDAPPMTITKSSDSRFLVGGQSPKGLNDLIEVGIKTTIAAIVAGIPMIGPVAAEIIKGGGEMLSKMAADKFLVLNEFTDKARKQYHGRSGYISVAKPGAGNSIETLQKAWQAKSETAGGLSVQFTLDSPDPYLPGRDFDIGDVIGIKAWGAIWAAYVSELTWTSEPGEPVGWTISLGDYSKIADLDALLALNAETVRGVVGRLSTFVGS
;
A
#
# COMPACT_ATOMS: atom_id res chain seq x y z
N MET A 1 17.06 -17.10 25.76
CA MET A 1 16.04 -16.02 25.92
C MET A 1 16.79 -14.70 25.75
N VAL A 2 16.35 -13.89 24.81
CA VAL A 2 17.00 -12.63 24.44
C VAL A 2 16.83 -11.60 25.57
N ASP A 3 17.92 -10.94 25.96
CA ASP A 3 17.84 -9.75 26.80
C ASP A 3 17.50 -8.52 25.92
N TRP A 4 16.24 -8.22 25.83
CA TRP A 4 15.73 -7.14 24.98
C TRP A 4 16.15 -5.74 25.43
N VAL A 5 16.43 -5.56 26.73
CA VAL A 5 16.91 -4.27 27.25
C VAL A 5 18.34 -4.05 26.80
N ALA A 6 19.20 -5.05 26.97
CA ALA A 6 20.58 -5.01 26.50
C ALA A 6 20.64 -4.87 24.97
N HIS A 7 19.79 -5.62 24.24
CA HIS A 7 19.72 -5.53 22.78
C HIS A 7 19.33 -4.13 22.29
N LYS A 8 18.32 -3.50 22.90
CA LYS A 8 17.93 -2.12 22.56
C LYS A 8 19.06 -1.12 22.83
N ALA A 9 19.73 -1.26 23.97
CA ALA A 9 20.87 -0.40 24.32
C ALA A 9 22.01 -0.56 23.30
N HIS A 10 22.30 -1.81 22.89
CA HIS A 10 23.30 -2.12 21.87
C HIS A 10 22.94 -1.49 20.52
N ARG A 11 21.72 -1.70 20.00
CA ARG A 11 21.25 -1.08 18.74
C ARG A 11 21.41 0.45 18.78
N THR A 12 21.01 1.07 19.88
CA THR A 12 21.11 2.52 20.05
C THR A 12 22.57 2.98 20.04
N ALA A 13 23.48 2.23 20.66
CA ALA A 13 24.90 2.53 20.68
C ALA A 13 25.52 2.41 19.28
N VAL A 14 25.19 1.33 18.53
CA VAL A 14 25.65 1.11 17.16
C VAL A 14 25.13 2.21 16.23
N MET A 15 23.84 2.55 16.29
CA MET A 15 23.27 3.65 15.49
C MET A 15 23.96 4.99 15.78
N LYS A 16 24.32 5.24 17.03
CA LYS A 16 25.05 6.47 17.42
C LYS A 16 26.47 6.50 16.86
N ALA A 17 27.14 5.34 16.80
CA ALA A 17 28.53 5.23 16.34
C ALA A 17 28.62 5.22 14.80
N HIS A 18 27.71 4.51 14.13
CA HIS A 18 27.80 4.20 12.69
C HIS A 18 26.66 4.80 11.86
N GLY A 19 25.75 5.57 12.46
CA GLY A 19 24.60 6.17 11.76
C GLY A 19 23.46 5.18 11.46
N GLN A 20 23.68 3.89 11.57
CA GLN A 20 22.69 2.83 11.38
C GLN A 20 23.04 1.58 12.18
N TRP A 21 22.05 0.75 12.44
CA TRP A 21 22.20 -0.62 12.91
C TRP A 21 21.66 -1.57 11.85
N VAL A 22 22.45 -2.59 11.50
CA VAL A 22 22.04 -3.69 10.62
C VAL A 22 22.18 -4.99 11.40
N GLY A 23 21.18 -5.84 11.38
CA GLY A 23 21.21 -7.08 12.15
C GLY A 23 20.51 -8.23 11.49
N ILE A 24 21.01 -9.44 11.73
CA ILE A 24 20.40 -10.69 11.32
C ILE A 24 19.40 -11.11 12.40
N LEU A 25 18.20 -11.43 11.99
CA LEU A 25 17.12 -11.95 12.81
C LEU A 25 16.76 -13.36 12.35
N ASP A 26 16.37 -14.21 13.29
CA ASP A 26 15.88 -15.55 13.00
C ASP A 26 14.43 -15.57 12.46
N ARG A 27 13.89 -16.78 12.29
CA ARG A 27 12.51 -17.04 11.86
C ARG A 27 11.42 -16.43 12.77
N ASN A 28 11.75 -16.11 14.01
CA ASN A 28 10.85 -15.49 15.00
C ASN A 28 11.15 -14.00 15.18
N TRP A 29 12.02 -13.43 14.32
CA TRP A 29 12.56 -12.08 14.41
C TRP A 29 13.35 -11.81 15.70
N GLU A 30 13.88 -12.86 16.33
CA GLU A 30 14.83 -12.72 17.42
C GLU A 30 16.23 -12.42 16.85
N PRO A 31 16.99 -11.51 17.50
CA PRO A 31 18.31 -11.13 16.99
C PRO A 31 19.30 -12.28 17.10
N ILE A 32 19.99 -12.58 16.02
CA ILE A 32 21.11 -13.53 15.96
C ILE A 32 22.43 -12.76 16.14
N MET A 33 22.66 -11.76 15.29
CA MET A 33 23.89 -10.98 15.34
C MET A 33 23.71 -9.58 14.74
N THR A 34 24.61 -8.67 15.06
CA THR A 34 24.75 -7.37 14.38
C THR A 34 25.74 -7.52 13.22
N ILE A 35 25.41 -6.95 12.08
CA ILE A 35 26.30 -6.86 10.93
C ILE A 35 27.05 -5.53 11.03
N GLU A 36 28.38 -5.59 11.09
CA GLU A 36 29.23 -4.40 11.24
C GLU A 36 29.96 -4.05 9.93
N ASP A 37 30.05 -5.00 8.98
CA ASP A 37 30.79 -4.83 7.74
C ASP A 37 30.11 -5.53 6.56
N TRP A 38 30.16 -4.89 5.39
CA TRP A 38 29.68 -5.39 4.10
C TRP A 38 30.44 -4.67 2.97
N GLU A 39 30.52 -5.29 1.79
CA GLU A 39 31.16 -4.68 0.62
C GLU A 39 30.23 -3.66 -0.05
N SER A 40 28.99 -4.05 -0.25
CA SER A 40 27.95 -3.18 -0.78
C SER A 40 26.59 -3.52 -0.20
N ALA A 41 25.72 -2.53 -0.10
CA ALA A 41 24.36 -2.74 0.33
C ALA A 41 23.42 -1.75 -0.37
N THR A 42 22.32 -2.27 -0.87
CA THR A 42 21.22 -1.50 -1.45
C THR A 42 19.92 -1.91 -0.80
N TRP A 43 19.14 -0.93 -0.38
CA TRP A 43 17.82 -1.13 0.17
C TRP A 43 16.82 -0.25 -0.56
N GLU A 44 15.71 -0.83 -0.91
CA GLU A 44 14.66 -0.20 -1.67
C GLU A 44 13.34 -0.21 -0.90
N ALA A 45 12.59 0.87 -1.00
CA ALA A 45 11.21 0.97 -0.56
C ALA A 45 10.36 1.52 -1.70
N LEU A 46 9.28 0.81 -2.05
CA LEU A 46 8.40 1.14 -3.16
C LEU A 46 7.01 1.54 -2.68
N PHE A 47 6.42 2.53 -3.33
CA PHE A 47 5.00 2.83 -3.12
C PHE A 47 4.14 1.90 -3.96
N GLY A 48 3.32 1.09 -3.27
CA GLY A 48 2.40 0.17 -3.94
C GLY A 48 3.07 -1.06 -4.55
N ASP A 49 4.25 -1.42 -4.05
CA ASP A 49 4.89 -2.71 -4.30
C ASP A 49 5.85 -3.07 -3.16
N THR A 50 6.40 -4.28 -3.21
CA THR A 50 7.37 -4.79 -2.25
C THR A 50 8.75 -4.26 -2.60
N GLY A 51 9.41 -3.62 -1.64
CA GLY A 51 10.80 -3.20 -1.78
C GLY A 51 11.75 -4.39 -1.71
N SER A 52 12.95 -4.20 -2.23
CA SER A 52 14.02 -5.20 -2.27
C SER A 52 15.22 -4.78 -1.41
N MET A 53 16.07 -5.73 -1.12
CA MET A 53 17.37 -5.53 -0.50
C MET A 53 18.38 -6.42 -1.22
N GLU A 54 19.56 -5.88 -1.46
CA GLU A 54 20.73 -6.61 -1.90
C GLU A 54 21.93 -6.21 -1.04
N MET A 55 22.67 -7.19 -0.53
CA MET A 55 23.90 -6.99 0.24
C MET A 55 24.96 -7.97 -0.23
N GLU A 56 26.21 -7.49 -0.33
CA GLU A 56 27.37 -8.29 -0.65
C GLU A 56 28.35 -8.36 0.52
N PHE A 57 28.85 -9.55 0.80
CA PHE A 57 29.78 -9.84 1.88
C PHE A 57 30.99 -10.58 1.35
N LEU A 58 32.18 -10.23 1.87
CA LEU A 58 33.38 -11.06 1.65
C LEU A 58 33.28 -12.35 2.47
N GLY A 59 33.66 -13.46 1.88
CA GLY A 59 33.68 -14.77 2.54
C GLY A 59 34.71 -14.85 3.68
N HIS A 60 35.78 -14.07 3.58
CA HIS A 60 36.85 -14.02 4.58
C HIS A 60 37.10 -12.60 5.04
N LEU A 61 37.39 -12.45 6.32
CA LEU A 61 37.85 -11.21 6.90
C LEU A 61 39.30 -10.88 6.49
N PRO A 62 39.77 -9.64 6.66
CA PRO A 62 41.15 -9.24 6.30
C PRO A 62 42.25 -10.05 6.96
N ASP A 63 41.95 -10.70 8.09
CA ASP A 63 42.88 -11.58 8.83
C ASP A 63 42.91 -13.02 8.26
N GLY A 64 42.12 -13.31 7.25
CA GLY A 64 41.99 -14.63 6.62
C GLY A 64 41.03 -15.59 7.32
N SER A 65 40.40 -15.20 8.42
CA SER A 65 39.34 -16.00 9.07
C SER A 65 38.05 -15.95 8.22
N ARG A 66 37.20 -16.97 8.38
CA ARG A 66 35.87 -16.98 7.74
C ARG A 66 35.01 -15.86 8.30
N ASN A 67 34.23 -15.24 7.43
CA ASN A 67 33.33 -14.19 7.84
C ASN A 67 32.12 -14.78 8.62
N PRO A 68 31.94 -14.46 9.90
CA PRO A 68 30.83 -15.03 10.70
C PRO A 68 29.45 -14.63 10.21
N VAL A 69 29.33 -13.50 9.47
CA VAL A 69 28.08 -13.09 8.84
C VAL A 69 27.69 -14.08 7.75
N VAL A 70 28.66 -14.46 6.91
CA VAL A 70 28.43 -15.44 5.83
C VAL A 70 28.08 -16.81 6.40
N GLU A 71 28.79 -17.27 7.44
CA GLU A 71 28.45 -18.53 8.12
C GLU A 71 27.04 -18.51 8.71
N THR A 72 26.66 -17.40 9.34
CA THR A 72 25.34 -17.23 9.93
C THR A 72 24.22 -17.20 8.86
N LEU A 73 24.45 -16.52 7.74
CA LEU A 73 23.45 -16.40 6.64
C LEU A 73 23.26 -17.72 5.92
N LEU A 74 24.33 -18.47 5.69
CA LEU A 74 24.25 -19.81 5.08
C LEU A 74 23.61 -20.83 6.04
N MET A 75 23.65 -20.58 7.36
CA MET A 75 23.11 -21.44 8.43
C MET A 75 23.52 -22.90 8.32
N ALA A 76 24.53 -23.21 7.51
CA ALA A 76 25.09 -24.53 7.32
C ALA A 76 26.58 -24.40 6.99
N ASP A 77 27.39 -25.29 7.51
CA ASP A 77 28.75 -25.42 7.01
C ASP A 77 28.69 -26.09 5.63
N LEU A 78 29.02 -25.32 4.57
CA LEU A 78 29.05 -25.84 3.20
C LEU A 78 29.99 -27.02 3.00
N THR A 79 30.88 -27.27 3.95
CA THR A 79 31.78 -28.42 3.95
C THR A 79 31.15 -29.69 4.54
N GLU A 80 30.01 -29.56 5.24
CA GLU A 80 29.31 -30.66 5.93
C GLU A 80 27.90 -30.87 5.35
N LEU A 81 27.69 -30.60 4.05
CA LEU A 81 26.40 -30.81 3.38
C LEU A 81 26.02 -32.30 3.17
N ASP A 82 26.84 -33.23 3.66
CA ASP A 82 26.51 -34.65 3.67
C ASP A 82 25.39 -34.98 4.67
N ASP A 83 25.13 -34.12 5.64
CA ASP A 83 24.02 -34.27 6.58
C ASP A 83 22.72 -33.70 6.00
N PRO A 84 21.65 -34.53 5.84
CA PRO A 84 20.36 -34.09 5.35
C PRO A 84 19.75 -32.93 6.15
N GLY A 85 20.02 -32.84 7.44
CA GLY A 85 19.53 -31.79 8.31
C GLY A 85 20.16 -30.42 7.98
N SER A 86 21.45 -30.41 7.66
CA SER A 86 22.16 -29.18 7.20
C SER A 86 21.63 -28.70 5.87
N VAL A 87 21.31 -29.63 4.94
CA VAL A 87 20.69 -29.30 3.65
C VAL A 87 19.29 -28.71 3.83
N GLU A 88 18.44 -29.32 4.66
CA GLU A 88 17.12 -28.78 4.97
C GLU A 88 17.21 -27.41 5.63
N GLN A 89 18.17 -27.20 6.52
CA GLN A 89 18.37 -25.93 7.19
C GLN A 89 18.78 -24.83 6.18
N LEU A 90 19.67 -25.13 5.25
CA LEU A 90 20.07 -24.21 4.19
C LEU A 90 18.89 -23.77 3.33
N PHE A 91 18.01 -24.69 2.94
CA PHE A 91 16.89 -24.39 2.04
C PHE A 91 15.63 -23.84 2.74
N HIS A 92 15.43 -24.13 4.02
CA HIS A 92 14.16 -23.83 4.70
C HIS A 92 14.28 -22.88 5.87
N SER A 93 15.49 -22.43 6.24
CA SER A 93 15.64 -21.48 7.34
C SER A 93 15.07 -20.10 6.98
N GLY A 94 14.23 -19.57 7.87
CA GLY A 94 13.73 -18.20 7.75
C GLY A 94 14.71 -17.22 8.38
N ILE A 95 15.41 -16.45 7.58
CA ILE A 95 16.33 -15.40 8.03
C ILE A 95 15.82 -14.06 7.57
N HIS A 96 16.03 -13.03 8.38
CA HIS A 96 15.68 -11.67 8.06
C HIS A 96 16.87 -10.73 8.32
N ILE A 97 17.00 -9.69 7.52
CA ILE A 97 17.93 -8.60 7.76
C ILE A 97 17.12 -7.36 8.12
N ALA A 98 17.41 -6.80 9.28
CA ALA A 98 16.78 -5.58 9.77
C ALA A 98 17.75 -4.41 9.69
N VAL A 99 17.26 -3.26 9.23
CA VAL A 99 17.99 -2.01 9.15
C VAL A 99 17.26 -0.94 9.96
N GLU A 100 17.96 -0.31 10.89
CA GLU A 100 17.40 0.75 11.71
C GLU A 100 18.32 1.97 11.68
N ARG A 101 17.74 3.15 11.51
CA ARG A 101 18.45 4.43 11.49
C ARG A 101 17.79 5.39 12.47
N PRO A 102 18.53 6.36 13.00
CA PRO A 102 17.98 7.33 13.94
C PRO A 102 16.82 8.11 13.34
N GLY A 103 15.65 8.03 13.99
CA GLY A 103 14.45 8.76 13.56
C GLY A 103 13.69 8.12 12.40
N LEU A 104 14.12 6.98 11.86
CA LEU A 104 13.45 6.25 10.79
C LEU A 104 12.74 5.00 11.33
N ALA A 105 11.70 4.56 10.61
CA ALA A 105 11.09 3.26 10.84
C ALA A 105 12.10 2.14 10.53
N ARG A 106 12.07 1.09 11.34
CA ARG A 106 12.90 -0.11 11.10
C ARG A 106 12.40 -0.81 9.84
N ARG A 107 13.29 -1.01 8.88
CA ARG A 107 13.02 -1.81 7.70
C ARG A 107 13.50 -3.23 7.94
N VAL A 108 12.74 -4.21 7.49
CA VAL A 108 13.09 -5.62 7.63
C VAL A 108 12.83 -6.33 6.32
N TYR A 109 13.82 -7.09 5.88
CA TYR A 109 13.79 -7.83 4.64
C TYR A 109 13.92 -9.32 4.95
N LYS A 110 13.01 -10.12 4.45
CA LYS A 110 13.13 -11.56 4.50
C LYS A 110 14.09 -12.00 3.42
N VAL A 111 15.16 -12.68 3.81
CA VAL A 111 16.12 -13.23 2.84
C VAL A 111 15.41 -14.24 1.95
N SER A 112 15.51 -14.04 0.65
CA SER A 112 14.90 -14.89 -0.39
C SER A 112 15.92 -15.67 -1.19
N THR A 113 17.10 -15.09 -1.43
CA THR A 113 18.15 -15.66 -2.26
C THR A 113 19.50 -15.47 -1.60
N LEU A 114 20.32 -16.49 -1.66
CA LEU A 114 21.72 -16.48 -1.27
C LEU A 114 22.53 -16.96 -2.47
N THR A 115 23.47 -16.15 -2.94
CA THR A 115 24.33 -16.45 -4.08
C THR A 115 25.79 -16.45 -3.61
N PRO A 116 26.33 -17.59 -3.16
CA PRO A 116 27.74 -17.73 -2.86
C PRO A 116 28.54 -17.88 -4.15
N GLU A 117 29.63 -17.13 -4.29
CA GLU A 117 30.49 -17.15 -5.49
C GLU A 117 31.97 -17.35 -5.15
N GLY A 118 32.68 -17.93 -6.10
CA GLY A 118 34.14 -18.13 -6.03
C GLY A 118 34.58 -19.17 -5.00
N GLY A 119 35.92 -19.28 -4.87
CA GLY A 119 36.57 -20.20 -3.94
C GLY A 119 36.34 -21.68 -4.28
N LYS A 120 37.19 -22.53 -3.71
CA LYS A 120 37.05 -23.99 -3.87
C LYS A 120 36.43 -24.63 -2.62
N ASP A 121 36.85 -24.17 -1.46
CA ASP A 121 36.47 -24.76 -0.18
C ASP A 121 35.50 -23.88 0.61
N TYR A 122 35.44 -22.59 0.28
CA TYR A 122 34.55 -21.60 0.89
C TYR A 122 34.32 -20.43 -0.09
N PRO A 123 33.13 -19.82 -0.14
CA PRO A 123 32.86 -18.75 -1.09
C PRO A 123 33.76 -17.53 -0.83
N THR A 124 34.18 -16.88 -1.91
CA THR A 124 34.92 -15.63 -1.86
C THR A 124 34.00 -14.47 -1.51
N THR A 125 32.80 -14.49 -2.09
CA THR A 125 31.73 -13.50 -1.85
C THR A 125 30.39 -14.19 -1.65
N LEU A 126 29.50 -13.54 -0.93
CA LEU A 126 28.11 -13.92 -0.76
C LEU A 126 27.22 -12.73 -1.06
N THR A 127 26.40 -12.83 -2.09
CA THR A 127 25.32 -11.88 -2.36
C THR A 127 24.03 -12.37 -1.71
N VAL A 128 23.35 -11.49 -1.03
CA VAL A 128 22.12 -11.75 -0.28
C VAL A 128 21.02 -10.86 -0.79
N GLU A 129 19.94 -11.46 -1.28
CA GLU A 129 18.75 -10.71 -1.70
C GLU A 129 17.59 -10.96 -0.73
N GLY A 130 16.76 -9.96 -0.54
CA GLY A 130 15.60 -10.04 0.34
C GLY A 130 14.45 -9.15 -0.11
N LEU A 131 13.26 -9.47 0.40
CA LEU A 131 12.03 -8.73 0.15
C LEU A 131 11.52 -8.14 1.48
N ASP A 132 11.00 -6.92 1.43
CA ASP A 132 10.50 -6.25 2.61
C ASP A 132 9.23 -6.92 3.18
N MET A 133 8.84 -6.55 4.39
CA MET A 133 7.71 -7.17 5.10
C MET A 133 6.35 -6.93 4.42
N ILE A 134 6.22 -6.02 3.48
CA ILE A 134 4.99 -5.82 2.68
C ILE A 134 4.65 -7.09 1.90
N GLU A 135 5.66 -7.89 1.54
CA GLU A 135 5.47 -9.19 0.88
C GLU A 135 4.51 -10.12 1.64
N HIS A 136 4.41 -10.00 2.95
CA HIS A 136 3.43 -10.75 3.73
C HIS A 136 1.98 -10.51 3.29
N LEU A 137 1.66 -9.32 2.76
CA LEU A 137 0.31 -9.02 2.26
C LEU A 137 -0.02 -9.76 0.96
N LYS A 138 1.00 -10.11 0.16
CA LYS A 138 0.84 -10.92 -1.05
C LYS A 138 0.55 -12.39 -0.74
N HIS A 139 0.88 -12.81 0.48
CA HIS A 139 0.70 -14.19 0.96
C HIS A 139 -0.39 -14.32 2.03
N LEU A 140 -1.15 -13.25 2.30
CA LEU A 140 -2.22 -13.25 3.30
C LEU A 140 -3.58 -13.51 2.63
N PRO A 141 -4.18 -14.70 2.78
CA PRO A 141 -5.52 -14.97 2.24
C PRO A 141 -6.60 -14.23 3.04
N LEU A 142 -7.56 -13.66 2.34
CA LEU A 142 -8.75 -13.04 2.90
C LEU A 142 -9.95 -13.99 2.70
N TRP A 143 -10.45 -14.55 3.79
CA TRP A 143 -11.55 -15.52 3.78
C TRP A 143 -12.90 -14.83 3.69
N ALA A 144 -13.87 -15.50 3.06
CA ALA A 144 -15.27 -15.09 3.06
C ALA A 144 -15.87 -15.07 4.46
N ASP A 145 -15.47 -16.00 5.32
CA ASP A 145 -15.85 -16.07 6.73
C ASP A 145 -14.60 -16.25 7.61
N PRO A 146 -13.97 -15.16 8.03
CA PRO A 146 -12.78 -15.25 8.89
C PRO A 146 -13.03 -15.90 10.24
N SER A 147 -14.29 -15.93 10.71
CA SER A 147 -14.67 -16.58 11.97
C SER A 147 -14.77 -18.09 11.85
N ASN A 148 -15.03 -18.61 10.67
CA ASN A 148 -15.15 -20.02 10.40
C ASN A 148 -13.86 -20.61 9.81
N ARG A 149 -13.18 -21.41 10.60
CA ARG A 149 -11.92 -22.05 10.20
C ARG A 149 -12.08 -23.37 9.44
N SER A 150 -13.28 -23.77 9.11
CA SER A 150 -13.45 -24.91 8.24
C SER A 150 -12.89 -24.54 6.87
N LYS A 151 -11.70 -25.00 6.57
CA LYS A 151 -11.06 -24.84 5.26
C LYS A 151 -11.82 -25.55 4.13
N ILE A 152 -12.81 -26.39 4.48
CA ILE A 152 -13.57 -27.19 3.53
C ILE A 152 -14.89 -26.50 3.20
N VAL A 153 -15.53 -25.87 4.19
CA VAL A 153 -16.83 -25.23 4.03
C VAL A 153 -16.84 -23.86 4.70
N GLN A 154 -17.03 -22.81 3.93
CA GLN A 154 -17.28 -21.47 4.42
C GLN A 154 -18.80 -21.25 4.52
N LEU A 155 -19.28 -20.79 5.67
CA LEU A 155 -20.72 -20.55 5.90
C LEU A 155 -21.20 -19.25 5.23
N GLN A 156 -20.29 -18.32 4.96
CA GLN A 156 -20.57 -17.12 4.21
C GLN A 156 -20.00 -17.23 2.80
N PHE A 157 -20.72 -16.71 1.85
CA PHE A 157 -20.33 -16.73 0.45
C PHE A 157 -19.22 -15.70 0.16
N SER A 158 -19.25 -14.56 0.85
CA SER A 158 -18.27 -13.48 0.72
C SER A 158 -18.33 -12.56 1.92
N ASP A 159 -17.21 -11.87 2.22
CA ASP A 159 -17.11 -10.80 3.21
C ASP A 159 -17.09 -9.45 2.48
N ILE A 160 -18.27 -8.85 2.34
CA ILE A 160 -18.42 -7.55 1.68
C ILE A 160 -18.24 -6.47 2.73
N GLN A 161 -17.19 -5.67 2.60
CA GLN A 161 -16.92 -4.54 3.46
C GLN A 161 -17.00 -3.23 2.67
N GLN A 162 -17.57 -2.21 3.32
CA GLN A 162 -17.70 -0.87 2.76
C GLN A 162 -17.31 0.18 3.79
N GLY A 163 -16.73 1.27 3.32
CA GLY A 163 -16.26 2.35 4.18
C GLY A 163 -15.04 3.05 3.61
N SER A 164 -14.31 3.79 4.45
CA SER A 164 -13.04 4.34 3.99
C SER A 164 -12.05 3.22 3.67
N VAL A 165 -11.20 3.42 2.65
CA VAL A 165 -10.22 2.40 2.20
C VAL A 165 -9.35 1.95 3.36
N GLU A 166 -8.90 2.88 4.21
CA GLU A 166 -8.13 2.56 5.42
C GLU A 166 -8.91 1.64 6.36
N ASP A 167 -10.19 1.95 6.61
CA ASP A 167 -11.03 1.21 7.57
C ASP A 167 -11.37 -0.19 7.06
N VAL A 168 -11.72 -0.29 5.78
CA VAL A 168 -12.03 -1.55 5.11
C VAL A 168 -10.80 -2.46 5.10
N SER A 169 -9.64 -1.94 4.70
CA SER A 169 -8.38 -2.70 4.69
C SER A 169 -8.03 -3.23 6.07
N ARG A 170 -8.10 -2.36 7.08
CA ARG A 170 -7.79 -2.71 8.46
C ARG A 170 -8.75 -3.77 9.02
N LYS A 171 -10.05 -3.65 8.73
CA LYS A 171 -11.05 -4.65 9.14
C LYS A 171 -10.83 -5.98 8.47
N LEU A 172 -10.68 -6.02 7.14
CA LEU A 172 -10.48 -7.25 6.40
C LEU A 172 -9.20 -7.96 6.82
N ILE A 173 -8.07 -7.26 6.80
CA ILE A 173 -6.77 -7.86 7.13
C ILE A 173 -6.72 -8.25 8.60
N GLY A 174 -7.13 -7.37 9.51
CA GLY A 174 -7.09 -7.64 10.94
C GLY A 174 -7.96 -8.82 11.35
N ARG A 175 -9.19 -8.90 10.86
CA ARG A 175 -10.10 -10.02 11.12
C ARG A 175 -9.54 -11.35 10.60
N ASN A 176 -8.96 -11.33 9.40
CA ASN A 176 -8.37 -12.52 8.80
C ASN A 176 -7.12 -12.99 9.54
N LEU A 177 -6.21 -12.07 9.93
CA LEU A 177 -5.04 -12.41 10.74
C LEU A 177 -5.44 -13.08 12.06
N ILE A 178 -6.38 -12.48 12.78
CA ILE A 178 -6.86 -13.07 14.02
C ILE A 178 -7.59 -14.40 13.75
N GLY A 179 -8.48 -14.44 12.78
CA GLY A 179 -9.18 -15.66 12.39
C GLY A 179 -8.24 -16.77 11.96
N TYR A 180 -7.17 -16.45 11.24
CA TYR A 180 -6.24 -17.44 10.71
C TYR A 180 -5.31 -18.04 11.77
N GLN A 181 -4.91 -17.25 12.73
CA GLN A 181 -3.84 -17.60 13.68
C GLN A 181 -4.34 -18.04 15.06
N GLN A 182 -5.56 -17.70 15.46
CA GLN A 182 -6.13 -18.10 16.76
C GLN A 182 -6.73 -19.53 16.75
N PRO A 183 -6.66 -20.29 17.86
CA PRO A 183 -7.36 -21.56 18.00
C PRO A 183 -8.88 -21.41 17.79
N SER A 184 -9.50 -22.34 17.07
CA SER A 184 -10.91 -22.28 16.60
C SER A 184 -11.95 -21.98 17.69
N LEU A 185 -11.66 -22.38 18.94
CA LEU A 185 -12.58 -22.16 20.07
C LEU A 185 -12.71 -20.70 20.46
N LEU A 186 -11.66 -19.90 20.27
CA LEU A 186 -11.66 -18.49 20.64
C LEU A 186 -12.27 -17.60 19.54
N SER A 187 -12.12 -17.97 18.27
CA SER A 187 -12.66 -17.18 17.17
C SER A 187 -14.19 -17.13 17.13
N SER A 188 -14.86 -18.20 17.57
CA SER A 188 -16.33 -18.24 17.66
C SER A 188 -16.90 -17.42 18.82
N MET A 189 -16.10 -17.08 19.83
CA MET A 189 -16.51 -16.30 20.99
C MET A 189 -16.44 -14.79 20.77
N PHE A 190 -15.75 -14.35 19.72
CA PHE A 190 -15.65 -12.95 19.37
C PHE A 190 -16.63 -12.66 18.23
N SER A 191 -17.67 -11.90 18.51
CA SER A 191 -18.44 -11.27 17.45
C SER A 191 -17.54 -10.21 16.82
N TRP A 192 -16.91 -10.57 15.72
CA TRP A 192 -16.09 -9.72 14.90
C TRP A 192 -16.91 -8.67 14.15
N THR A 193 -17.94 -8.19 14.82
CA THR A 193 -18.77 -7.13 14.32
C THR A 193 -17.92 -5.87 14.10
N ASP A 194 -18.45 -4.96 13.40
CA ASP A 194 -17.96 -3.71 12.84
C ASP A 194 -16.98 -2.87 13.70
N ASN A 195 -16.57 -3.34 14.85
CA ASN A 195 -15.88 -2.56 15.88
C ASN A 195 -14.44 -3.03 16.14
N TYR A 196 -13.70 -3.37 15.08
CA TYR A 196 -12.27 -3.75 15.15
C TYR A 196 -11.41 -2.71 15.92
N SER A 197 -11.79 -1.42 15.86
CA SER A 197 -11.14 -0.33 16.59
C SER A 197 -11.50 -0.23 18.07
N ASN A 198 -12.45 -1.03 18.57
CA ASN A 198 -12.85 -0.96 19.96
C ASN A 198 -11.93 -1.82 20.83
N PRO A 199 -11.26 -1.27 21.89
CA PRO A 199 -10.40 -2.03 22.77
C PRO A 199 -11.07 -3.25 23.40
N SER A 200 -12.38 -3.22 23.65
CA SER A 200 -13.10 -4.36 24.21
C SER A 200 -13.13 -5.58 23.30
N THR A 201 -13.03 -5.40 21.99
CA THR A 201 -12.99 -6.48 21.00
C THR A 201 -11.70 -7.31 21.12
N TRP A 202 -10.65 -6.72 21.68
CA TRP A 202 -9.33 -7.35 21.83
C TRP A 202 -9.17 -8.13 23.13
N ARG A 203 -10.21 -8.16 23.99
CA ARG A 203 -10.18 -8.94 25.24
C ARG A 203 -10.06 -10.43 24.90
N GLY A 204 -9.07 -11.09 25.51
CA GLY A 204 -8.78 -12.50 25.27
C GLY A 204 -7.96 -12.80 24.02
N PHE A 205 -7.63 -11.79 23.23
CA PHE A 205 -6.66 -11.92 22.16
C PHE A 205 -5.24 -12.08 22.75
N ASN A 206 -4.51 -13.10 22.31
CA ASN A 206 -3.13 -13.29 22.71
C ASN A 206 -2.18 -12.96 21.55
N PRO A 207 -1.62 -11.75 21.48
CA PRO A 207 -0.73 -11.35 20.39
C PRO A 207 0.57 -12.14 20.34
N SER A 208 0.98 -12.77 21.45
CA SER A 208 2.19 -13.58 21.46
C SER A 208 2.08 -14.90 20.70
N LEU A 209 0.88 -15.27 20.23
CA LEU A 209 0.69 -16.39 19.31
C LEU A 209 0.92 -16.02 17.84
N HIS A 210 1.16 -14.75 17.55
CA HIS A 210 1.24 -14.23 16.19
C HIS A 210 2.52 -13.48 15.95
N ASN A 211 3.02 -13.63 14.75
CA ASN A 211 4.12 -12.82 14.24
C ASN A 211 3.61 -11.55 13.51
N LEU A 212 2.35 -11.51 13.08
CA LEU A 212 1.74 -10.36 12.41
C LEU A 212 0.44 -9.94 13.10
N ILE A 213 0.23 -8.64 13.19
CA ILE A 213 -1.00 -8.04 13.70
C ILE A 213 -1.34 -6.79 12.88
N CYS A 214 -2.61 -6.56 12.62
CA CYS A 214 -3.04 -5.32 12.00
C CYS A 214 -3.39 -4.29 13.08
N SER A 215 -2.94 -3.05 12.91
CA SER A 215 -3.20 -1.96 13.85
C SER A 215 -4.70 -1.70 13.99
N PRO A 216 -5.25 -1.63 15.22
CA PRO A 216 -6.62 -1.22 15.45
C PRO A 216 -6.81 0.30 15.36
N ILE A 217 -5.72 1.07 15.33
CA ILE A 217 -5.75 2.53 15.37
C ILE A 217 -5.80 3.07 13.94
N LYS A 218 -6.73 4.00 13.70
CA LYS A 218 -6.79 4.75 12.44
C LYS A 218 -5.71 5.83 12.41
N SER A 219 -5.29 6.21 11.22
CA SER A 219 -4.38 7.34 11.02
C SER A 219 -4.94 8.68 11.50
N GLY A 220 -6.27 8.79 11.55
CA GLY A 220 -6.98 10.04 11.85
C GLY A 220 -7.09 10.96 10.63
N LEU A 221 -6.52 10.59 9.50
CA LEU A 221 -6.63 11.32 8.24
C LEU A 221 -7.85 10.81 7.44
N PRO A 222 -8.49 11.67 6.64
CA PRO A 222 -9.55 11.24 5.74
C PRO A 222 -9.00 10.28 4.67
N SER A 223 -9.80 9.29 4.35
CA SER A 223 -9.52 8.30 3.30
C SER A 223 -10.76 8.12 2.44
N GLU A 224 -10.55 7.92 1.16
CA GLU A 224 -11.60 7.73 0.17
C GLU A 224 -12.44 6.48 0.48
N TRP A 225 -13.66 6.48 -0.01
CA TRP A 225 -14.62 5.41 0.23
C TRP A 225 -14.48 4.27 -0.79
N CYS A 226 -14.57 3.00 -0.34
CA CYS A 226 -14.53 1.83 -1.20
C CYS A 226 -15.53 0.75 -0.79
N VAL A 227 -15.74 -0.20 -1.71
CA VAL A 227 -16.40 -1.49 -1.47
C VAL A 227 -15.43 -2.59 -1.88
N ILE A 228 -15.20 -3.55 -1.00
CA ILE A 228 -14.36 -4.71 -1.25
C ILE A 228 -15.14 -5.98 -0.92
N ASP A 229 -14.99 -6.99 -1.75
CA ASP A 229 -15.66 -8.29 -1.63
C ASP A 229 -14.61 -9.40 -1.52
N ALA A 230 -14.31 -9.80 -0.29
CA ALA A 230 -13.31 -10.82 -0.02
C ALA A 230 -13.92 -12.22 -0.02
N ARG A 231 -13.22 -13.16 -0.65
CA ARG A 231 -13.61 -14.58 -0.69
C ARG A 231 -12.50 -15.52 -0.28
N TRP A 232 -11.35 -15.48 -0.90
CA TRP A 232 -10.06 -16.12 -0.60
C TRP A 232 -8.94 -15.62 -1.49
N ASP A 233 -9.10 -14.44 -2.00
CA ASP A 233 -8.04 -13.75 -2.72
C ASP A 233 -6.98 -13.31 -1.71
N ASN A 234 -5.75 -13.10 -2.16
CA ASN A 234 -4.72 -12.49 -1.32
C ASN A 234 -5.06 -11.03 -1.05
N ALA A 235 -4.65 -10.53 0.12
CA ALA A 235 -4.92 -9.15 0.51
C ALA A 235 -4.36 -8.15 -0.51
N TRP A 236 -3.18 -8.42 -1.06
CA TRP A 236 -2.57 -7.59 -2.09
C TRP A 236 -3.39 -7.56 -3.37
N ASP A 237 -3.70 -8.72 -3.92
CA ASP A 237 -4.43 -8.83 -5.20
C ASP A 237 -5.81 -8.19 -5.14
N LEU A 238 -6.45 -8.28 -3.96
CA LEU A 238 -7.79 -7.74 -3.78
C LEU A 238 -7.82 -6.24 -3.51
N ILE A 239 -6.84 -5.69 -2.75
CA ILE A 239 -6.95 -4.34 -2.20
C ILE A 239 -5.93 -3.36 -2.78
N SER A 240 -4.80 -3.81 -3.33
CA SER A 240 -3.70 -2.93 -3.74
C SER A 240 -4.11 -1.84 -4.74
N ALA A 241 -4.98 -2.17 -5.69
CA ALA A 241 -5.53 -1.19 -6.64
C ALA A 241 -6.33 -0.08 -5.92
N SER A 242 -7.10 -0.44 -4.88
CA SER A 242 -7.85 0.53 -4.07
C SER A 242 -6.90 1.36 -3.19
N TRP A 243 -5.84 0.76 -2.64
CA TRP A 243 -4.81 1.52 -1.92
C TRP A 243 -4.17 2.57 -2.81
N LYS A 244 -3.73 2.17 -4.00
CA LYS A 244 -3.11 3.07 -4.96
C LYS A 244 -4.06 4.19 -5.38
N ALA A 245 -5.30 3.84 -5.76
CA ALA A 245 -6.31 4.81 -6.19
C ALA A 245 -6.75 5.76 -5.07
N ALA A 246 -6.71 5.35 -3.81
CA ALA A 246 -7.01 6.19 -2.66
C ALA A 246 -5.77 6.89 -2.06
N GLY A 247 -4.57 6.61 -2.57
CA GLY A 247 -3.33 7.14 -2.01
C GLY A 247 -3.04 6.63 -0.60
N ILE A 248 -3.32 5.35 -0.34
CA ILE A 248 -3.03 4.69 0.93
C ILE A 248 -1.75 3.87 0.79
N LEU A 249 -0.84 4.03 1.75
CA LEU A 249 0.37 3.21 1.85
C LEU A 249 0.16 2.14 2.92
N PRO A 250 0.17 0.85 2.57
CA PRO A 250 0.32 -0.21 3.55
C PRO A 250 1.76 -0.19 4.08
N VAL A 251 1.91 -0.29 5.38
CA VAL A 251 3.20 -0.32 6.07
C VAL A 251 3.22 -1.52 7.01
N VAL A 252 4.32 -2.25 7.04
CA VAL A 252 4.53 -3.36 7.96
C VAL A 252 5.80 -3.09 8.77
N ASP A 253 5.61 -2.60 9.99
CA ASP A 253 6.70 -2.26 10.90
C ASP A 253 6.98 -3.42 11.85
N LEU A 254 8.25 -3.75 12.05
CA LEU A 254 8.62 -4.72 13.08
C LEU A 254 8.75 -4.02 14.44
N TRP A 255 7.83 -4.35 15.34
CA TRP A 255 7.94 -4.02 16.75
C TRP A 255 8.82 -5.05 17.47
N LEU A 256 9.77 -4.59 18.27
CA LEU A 256 10.60 -5.43 19.12
C LEU A 256 10.34 -5.14 20.59
N PRO A 257 10.47 -6.15 21.49
CA PRO A 257 10.36 -5.92 22.93
C PRO A 257 11.32 -4.84 23.41
N GLY A 258 10.81 -3.93 24.26
CA GLY A 258 11.52 -2.74 24.69
C GLY A 258 11.24 -1.49 23.85
N ASP A 259 10.65 -1.60 22.67
CA ASP A 259 10.14 -0.46 21.93
C ASP A 259 8.82 0.04 22.54
N LYS A 260 8.40 1.26 22.18
CA LYS A 260 7.11 1.81 22.64
C LYS A 260 5.98 0.92 22.13
N GLN A 261 5.05 0.55 23.02
CA GLN A 261 3.87 -0.22 22.63
C GLN A 261 3.05 0.56 21.60
N PRO A 262 2.68 -0.05 20.48
CA PRO A 262 2.00 0.66 19.39
C PRO A 262 0.53 1.01 19.74
N PHE A 263 -0.15 0.17 20.50
CA PHE A 263 -1.56 0.35 20.86
C PHE A 263 -1.89 -0.23 22.25
N PRO A 264 -1.36 0.37 23.34
CA PRO A 264 -1.45 -0.20 24.70
C PRO A 264 -2.87 -0.29 25.25
N GLU A 265 -3.80 0.48 24.69
CA GLU A 265 -5.22 0.44 25.09
C GLU A 265 -5.93 -0.82 24.61
N HIS A 266 -5.43 -1.45 23.54
CA HIS A 266 -6.03 -2.63 22.94
C HIS A 266 -5.35 -3.91 23.41
N THR A 267 -4.03 -3.95 23.35
CA THR A 267 -3.23 -5.11 23.74
C THR A 267 -1.78 -4.72 24.02
N THR A 268 -1.05 -5.61 24.68
CA THR A 268 0.38 -5.44 24.96
C THR A 268 1.14 -6.53 24.23
N LEU A 269 2.07 -6.11 23.39
CA LEU A 269 2.97 -7.02 22.67
C LEU A 269 4.12 -7.44 23.61
N SER A 270 4.51 -8.70 23.56
CA SER A 270 5.60 -9.26 24.39
C SER A 270 6.69 -10.00 23.59
N GLN A 271 6.42 -10.26 22.31
CA GLN A 271 7.36 -10.91 21.39
C GLN A 271 7.50 -10.08 20.12
N PRO A 272 8.59 -10.22 19.34
CA PRO A 272 8.74 -9.55 18.06
C PRO A 272 7.50 -9.72 17.20
N THR A 273 6.95 -8.63 16.71
CA THR A 273 5.66 -8.64 16.01
C THR A 273 5.66 -7.65 14.86
N GLY A 274 5.32 -8.11 13.66
CA GLY A 274 5.06 -7.24 12.52
C GLY A 274 3.70 -6.56 12.67
N VAL A 275 3.69 -5.23 12.65
CA VAL A 275 2.50 -4.42 12.80
C VAL A 275 2.12 -3.83 11.45
N ILE A 276 1.02 -4.32 10.90
CA ILE A 276 0.46 -3.79 9.66
C ILE A 276 -0.36 -2.55 9.98
N SER A 277 -0.07 -1.46 9.32
CA SER A 277 -0.82 -0.21 9.40
C SER A 277 -1.06 0.36 8.00
N PHE A 278 -1.98 1.32 7.91
CA PHE A 278 -2.34 1.98 6.65
C PHE A 278 -2.18 3.48 6.84
N ARG A 279 -1.30 4.07 6.03
CA ARG A 279 -1.01 5.49 6.09
C ARG A 279 -1.57 6.18 4.86
N PRO A 280 -2.60 7.03 4.99
CA PRO A 280 -2.95 7.95 3.91
C PRO A 280 -1.75 8.81 3.58
N ARG A 281 -1.54 9.07 2.30
CA ARG A 281 -0.47 9.97 1.89
C ARG A 281 -0.63 11.34 2.54
N SER A 282 0.48 11.98 2.77
CA SER A 282 0.52 13.28 3.40
C SER A 282 1.48 14.21 2.64
N THR A 283 1.26 15.49 2.77
CA THR A 283 2.24 16.51 2.42
C THR A 283 3.24 16.73 3.56
N VAL A 284 3.05 15.99 4.66
CA VAL A 284 3.81 16.15 5.91
C VAL A 284 4.05 14.81 6.56
N SER A 285 5.30 14.50 6.83
CA SER A 285 5.71 13.37 7.66
C SER A 285 6.17 13.82 9.04
N GLY A 286 5.70 13.07 10.07
CA GLY A 286 6.17 13.21 11.44
C GLY A 286 5.75 14.49 12.19
N ALA A 287 6.06 14.53 13.49
CA ALA A 287 5.71 15.65 14.35
C ALA A 287 6.47 16.94 14.00
N SER A 288 7.70 16.84 13.50
CA SER A 288 8.51 17.98 13.06
C SER A 288 7.90 18.66 11.84
N GLY A 289 7.37 17.87 10.91
CA GLY A 289 6.69 18.36 9.72
C GLY A 289 5.43 19.18 10.08
N LEU A 290 4.60 18.69 11.01
CA LEU A 290 3.39 19.40 11.47
C LEU A 290 3.70 20.77 12.10
N LEU A 291 4.75 20.84 12.94
CA LEU A 291 5.18 22.11 13.54
C LEU A 291 5.71 23.08 12.49
N SER A 292 6.53 22.58 11.57
CA SER A 292 7.11 23.39 10.50
C SER A 292 6.09 23.93 9.51
N GLN A 293 5.03 23.19 9.23
CA GLN A 293 3.94 23.70 8.41
C GLN A 293 3.20 24.84 9.07
N GLY A 294 2.97 24.77 10.39
CA GLY A 294 2.45 25.91 11.12
C GLY A 294 3.33 27.15 10.91
N TRP A 295 4.65 27.00 10.95
CA TRP A 295 5.60 28.07 10.67
C TRP A 295 5.63 28.51 9.20
N SER A 296 5.54 27.60 8.24
CA SER A 296 5.53 27.94 6.82
C SER A 296 4.24 28.65 6.42
N GLN A 297 3.10 28.26 6.94
CA GLN A 297 1.83 28.97 6.77
C GLN A 297 1.88 30.35 7.42
N LEU A 298 2.43 30.46 8.64
CA LEU A 298 2.61 31.76 9.29
C LEU A 298 3.56 32.65 8.49
N ARG A 299 4.63 32.10 7.93
CA ARG A 299 5.57 32.80 7.06
C ARG A 299 4.91 33.29 5.79
N ARG A 300 4.09 32.47 5.13
CA ARG A 300 3.30 32.83 3.95
C ARG A 300 2.26 33.91 4.23
N MET A 301 1.69 33.91 5.42
CA MET A 301 0.80 34.99 5.85
C MET A 301 1.52 36.32 6.04
N ILE A 302 2.80 36.28 6.40
CA ILE A 302 3.61 37.45 6.74
C ILE A 302 4.46 37.94 5.56
N SER A 303 4.94 37.04 4.68
CA SER A 303 5.86 37.37 3.59
C SER A 303 5.11 37.52 2.26
N MET A 304 5.31 38.66 1.60
CA MET A 304 4.71 38.92 0.29
C MET A 304 5.37 38.10 -0.84
N GLU A 305 6.54 37.52 -0.63
CA GLU A 305 7.30 36.80 -1.67
C GLU A 305 6.64 35.48 -2.05
N ASP A 306 6.03 34.78 -1.09
CA ASP A 306 5.38 33.49 -1.33
C ASP A 306 4.02 33.57 -2.07
N LYS A 307 3.49 34.79 -2.27
CA LYS A 307 2.20 34.98 -2.95
C LYS A 307 2.23 34.67 -4.45
N PHE A 308 3.40 34.57 -5.03
CA PHE A 308 3.57 34.35 -6.47
C PHE A 308 4.04 32.92 -6.82
N THR A 309 4.33 32.09 -5.83
CA THR A 309 4.76 30.71 -6.08
C THR A 309 3.52 29.82 -6.19
N SER A 310 3.20 29.39 -7.39
CA SER A 310 2.13 28.43 -7.62
C SER A 310 2.64 27.00 -7.42
N VAL A 311 1.82 26.15 -6.80
CA VAL A 311 2.07 24.71 -6.70
C VAL A 311 1.41 24.03 -7.88
N VAL A 312 2.20 23.30 -8.66
CA VAL A 312 1.77 22.59 -9.86
C VAL A 312 1.84 21.08 -9.60
N GLY A 313 0.91 20.31 -10.13
CA GLY A 313 0.89 18.85 -9.99
C GLY A 313 0.01 18.34 -8.85
N MET A 314 -0.51 19.24 -8.03
CA MET A 314 -1.40 18.84 -6.92
C MET A 314 -2.89 18.71 -7.32
N GLY A 315 -3.30 18.96 -8.54
CA GLY A 315 -4.67 18.80 -9.04
C GLY A 315 -5.83 19.07 -8.07
N ASP A 316 -7.01 19.34 -8.60
CA ASP A 316 -8.24 19.48 -7.78
C ASP A 316 -8.72 18.16 -7.15
N ALA A 317 -8.18 17.03 -7.61
CA ALA A 317 -8.54 15.69 -7.14
C ALA A 317 -7.82 15.28 -5.85
N LEU A 318 -6.95 16.15 -5.31
CA LEU A 318 -6.55 15.99 -3.95
C LEU A 318 -7.62 16.57 -3.04
N PRO A 319 -8.30 15.74 -2.33
CA PRO A 319 -8.43 16.07 -0.96
C PRO A 319 -7.01 15.94 -0.40
N SER A 320 -6.15 16.95 -0.53
CA SER A 320 -5.14 17.07 0.48
C SER A 320 -5.93 16.90 1.74
N ALA A 321 -5.71 15.80 2.45
CA ALA A 321 -6.36 15.55 3.73
C ALA A 321 -6.31 16.80 4.62
N ASP A 322 -5.54 17.76 4.23
CA ASP A 322 -5.25 19.01 4.90
C ASP A 322 -5.10 20.25 3.99
N GLY A 323 -5.23 20.14 2.64
CA GLY A 323 -5.13 21.28 1.73
C GLY A 323 -3.80 22.04 1.75
N ARG A 324 -2.71 21.36 2.16
CA ARG A 324 -1.42 22.01 2.42
C ARG A 324 -0.44 21.77 1.29
N ASP A 325 0.40 22.75 1.06
CA ASP A 325 1.52 22.62 0.14
C ASP A 325 2.54 21.59 0.67
N PRO A 326 3.36 20.99 -0.21
CA PRO A 326 4.43 20.10 0.22
C PRO A 326 5.32 20.76 1.27
N TRP A 327 5.63 20.04 2.34
CA TRP A 327 6.55 20.50 3.38
C TRP A 327 8.00 20.48 2.89
N ALA A 328 8.42 19.35 2.31
CA ALA A 328 9.76 19.22 1.75
C ALA A 328 9.76 19.79 0.33
N VAL A 329 10.44 20.91 0.13
CA VAL A 329 10.61 21.54 -1.17
C VAL A 329 12.08 21.66 -1.47
N PHE A 330 12.54 20.94 -2.49
CA PHE A 330 13.93 20.94 -2.92
C PHE A 330 14.17 22.07 -3.92
N GLU A 331 15.19 22.88 -3.64
CA GLU A 331 15.73 23.85 -4.59
C GLU A 331 16.87 23.18 -5.37
N VAL A 332 16.65 22.96 -6.64
CA VAL A 332 17.63 22.33 -7.53
C VAL A 332 18.32 23.39 -8.39
N GLN A 333 19.60 23.21 -8.67
CA GLN A 333 20.34 24.12 -9.54
C GLN A 333 19.82 24.03 -10.98
N ASP A 334 19.65 22.80 -11.46
CA ASP A 334 19.04 22.51 -12.75
C ASP A 334 17.74 21.72 -12.53
N ALA A 335 16.68 22.15 -13.20
CA ALA A 335 15.41 21.45 -13.11
C ALA A 335 15.56 20.03 -13.67
N PRO A 336 15.13 18.99 -12.93
CA PRO A 336 15.20 17.62 -13.41
C PRO A 336 14.26 17.43 -14.62
N PRO A 337 14.49 16.40 -15.44
CA PRO A 337 13.58 16.09 -16.53
C PRO A 337 12.17 15.86 -16.01
N MET A 338 11.23 16.63 -16.54
CA MET A 338 9.81 16.52 -16.19
C MET A 338 9.01 16.15 -17.43
N THR A 339 8.19 15.11 -17.32
CA THR A 339 7.27 14.72 -18.38
C THR A 339 5.86 15.13 -18.00
N ILE A 340 5.29 16.06 -18.78
CA ILE A 340 3.91 16.51 -18.63
C ILE A 340 3.07 15.81 -19.70
N THR A 341 2.26 14.85 -19.28
CA THR A 341 1.29 14.19 -20.15
C THR A 341 -0.01 14.99 -20.13
N LYS A 342 -0.49 15.38 -21.30
CA LYS A 342 -1.78 16.09 -21.40
C LYS A 342 -2.92 15.09 -21.44
N SER A 343 -4.06 15.44 -20.81
CA SER A 343 -5.29 14.67 -20.99
C SER A 343 -5.70 14.66 -22.47
N SER A 344 -6.25 13.54 -22.94
CA SER A 344 -6.58 13.39 -24.36
C SER A 344 -8.08 13.50 -24.64
N ASP A 345 -8.93 12.89 -23.82
CA ASP A 345 -10.34 12.73 -24.11
C ASP A 345 -11.22 13.55 -23.18
N SER A 346 -12.26 14.13 -23.73
CA SER A 346 -13.22 14.94 -22.99
C SER A 346 -14.64 14.36 -23.01
N ARG A 347 -14.88 13.39 -23.87
CA ARG A 347 -16.16 12.70 -24.00
C ARG A 347 -15.95 11.18 -24.04
N PHE A 348 -16.82 10.44 -23.38
CA PHE A 348 -16.72 9.02 -23.22
C PHE A 348 -18.03 8.38 -23.66
N LEU A 349 -18.01 7.70 -24.80
CA LEU A 349 -19.15 6.94 -25.30
C LEU A 349 -19.05 5.51 -24.77
N VAL A 350 -20.00 5.12 -23.97
CA VAL A 350 -20.06 3.78 -23.38
C VAL A 350 -21.39 3.16 -23.74
N GLY A 351 -21.36 1.97 -24.33
CA GLY A 351 -22.59 1.33 -24.74
C GLY A 351 -22.43 -0.09 -25.22
N GLY A 352 -23.52 -0.81 -25.33
CA GLY A 352 -23.57 -2.20 -25.71
C GLY A 352 -24.99 -2.72 -25.82
N GLN A 353 -25.16 -4.04 -25.75
CA GLN A 353 -26.46 -4.68 -25.79
C GLN A 353 -27.29 -4.36 -24.53
N SER A 354 -28.62 -4.28 -24.69
CA SER A 354 -29.53 -4.12 -23.56
C SER A 354 -29.48 -5.35 -22.64
N PRO A 355 -29.40 -5.17 -21.32
CA PRO A 355 -29.28 -6.29 -20.37
C PRO A 355 -30.58 -7.06 -20.27
N LYS A 356 -30.60 -8.32 -20.69
CA LYS A 356 -31.74 -9.22 -20.55
C LYS A 356 -32.07 -9.63 -19.12
N GLY A 357 -31.13 -9.49 -18.16
CA GLY A 357 -31.26 -10.02 -16.80
C GLY A 357 -31.47 -8.97 -15.69
N LEU A 358 -31.37 -7.66 -15.96
CA LEU A 358 -31.46 -6.66 -14.91
C LEU A 358 -32.86 -6.45 -14.38
N ASN A 359 -33.88 -6.66 -15.23
CA ASN A 359 -35.30 -6.56 -14.86
C ASN A 359 -35.71 -7.68 -13.90
N ASP A 360 -35.20 -8.90 -14.11
CA ASP A 360 -35.54 -10.07 -13.29
C ASP A 360 -34.93 -9.97 -11.89
N LEU A 361 -33.74 -9.35 -11.79
CA LEU A 361 -33.04 -9.08 -10.51
C LEU A 361 -33.76 -8.03 -9.65
N ILE A 362 -34.44 -7.11 -10.28
CA ILE A 362 -35.14 -6.03 -9.58
C ILE A 362 -36.45 -6.54 -8.97
N GLU A 363 -37.06 -7.58 -9.49
CA GLU A 363 -38.33 -8.11 -8.99
C GLU A 363 -38.22 -8.97 -7.72
N VAL A 364 -37.09 -9.61 -7.45
CA VAL A 364 -36.96 -10.64 -6.41
C VAL A 364 -36.29 -10.12 -5.11
N GLY A 365 -36.76 -9.04 -4.51
CA GLY A 365 -36.42 -8.69 -3.13
C GLY A 365 -34.95 -8.32 -2.82
N ILE A 366 -34.03 -8.42 -3.78
CA ILE A 366 -32.62 -8.03 -3.70
C ILE A 366 -32.49 -6.50 -3.75
N LYS A 367 -33.56 -5.81 -4.07
CA LYS A 367 -33.66 -4.34 -4.17
C LYS A 367 -33.11 -3.60 -2.94
N THR A 368 -33.32 -4.12 -1.76
CA THR A 368 -32.94 -3.43 -0.51
C THR A 368 -31.45 -3.52 -0.23
N THR A 369 -30.81 -4.65 -0.46
CA THR A 369 -29.38 -4.83 -0.20
C THR A 369 -28.51 -4.12 -1.24
N ILE A 370 -28.86 -4.27 -2.53
CA ILE A 370 -28.15 -3.59 -3.61
C ILE A 370 -28.37 -2.08 -3.55
N ALA A 371 -29.61 -1.65 -3.30
CA ALA A 371 -29.94 -0.23 -3.15
C ALA A 371 -29.22 0.39 -1.94
N ALA A 372 -29.04 -0.36 -0.84
CA ALA A 372 -28.29 0.11 0.32
C ALA A 372 -26.79 0.21 0.03
N ILE A 373 -26.22 -0.77 -0.67
CA ILE A 373 -24.81 -0.74 -1.09
C ILE A 373 -24.58 0.42 -2.08
N VAL A 374 -25.43 0.54 -3.08
CA VAL A 374 -25.31 1.59 -4.11
C VAL A 374 -25.61 2.97 -3.55
N ALA A 375 -26.61 3.11 -2.67
CA ALA A 375 -26.95 4.39 -2.02
C ALA A 375 -25.87 4.85 -1.02
N GLY A 376 -25.10 3.90 -0.46
CA GLY A 376 -23.96 4.20 0.43
C GLY A 376 -22.72 4.72 -0.29
N ILE A 377 -22.64 4.64 -1.63
CA ILE A 377 -21.48 5.12 -2.39
C ILE A 377 -21.63 6.63 -2.65
N PRO A 378 -20.80 7.48 -2.04
CA PRO A 378 -20.80 8.91 -2.35
C PRO A 378 -20.59 9.11 -3.86
N MET A 379 -21.21 9.99 -4.52
CA MET A 379 -21.14 10.25 -5.96
C MET A 379 -21.75 9.18 -6.90
N ILE A 380 -21.70 7.87 -6.59
CA ILE A 380 -22.34 6.82 -7.40
C ILE A 380 -23.84 6.71 -7.04
N GLY A 381 -24.18 6.82 -5.77
CA GLY A 381 -25.52 6.59 -5.26
C GLY A 381 -26.61 7.36 -5.99
N PRO A 382 -26.51 8.67 -6.18
CA PRO A 382 -27.51 9.45 -6.91
C PRO A 382 -27.63 9.06 -8.38
N VAL A 383 -26.49 8.88 -9.07
CA VAL A 383 -26.45 8.55 -10.51
C VAL A 383 -26.90 7.11 -10.76
N ALA A 384 -26.44 6.16 -9.96
CA ALA A 384 -26.86 4.78 -10.09
C ALA A 384 -28.32 4.57 -9.66
N ALA A 385 -28.80 5.30 -8.66
CA ALA A 385 -30.22 5.28 -8.28
C ALA A 385 -31.13 5.84 -9.39
N GLU A 386 -30.66 6.82 -10.13
CA GLU A 386 -31.38 7.41 -11.26
C GLU A 386 -31.38 6.49 -12.48
N ILE A 387 -30.26 5.82 -12.76
CA ILE A 387 -30.14 4.78 -13.79
C ILE A 387 -31.02 3.56 -13.43
N ILE A 388 -31.02 3.12 -12.19
CA ILE A 388 -31.84 2.00 -11.72
C ILE A 388 -33.33 2.36 -11.73
N LYS A 389 -33.70 3.59 -11.38
CA LYS A 389 -35.10 4.06 -11.41
C LYS A 389 -35.60 4.35 -12.84
N GLY A 390 -34.79 5.00 -13.67
CA GLY A 390 -35.17 5.39 -15.02
C GLY A 390 -35.19 4.26 -16.06
N GLY A 391 -34.33 3.24 -15.86
CA GLY A 391 -34.19 2.12 -16.77
C GLY A 391 -35.34 1.10 -16.69
N GLY A 392 -36.02 0.98 -15.55
CA GLY A 392 -37.00 -0.09 -15.32
C GLY A 392 -38.34 0.09 -16.04
N GLU A 393 -38.80 1.30 -16.24
CA GLU A 393 -40.10 1.55 -16.84
C GLU A 393 -40.06 1.87 -18.35
N MET A 394 -38.97 2.44 -18.84
CA MET A 394 -38.88 2.85 -20.24
C MET A 394 -38.38 1.74 -21.16
N LEU A 395 -37.60 0.79 -20.66
CA LEU A 395 -36.98 -0.30 -21.42
C LEU A 395 -37.88 -1.55 -21.55
N SER A 396 -38.84 -1.74 -20.65
CA SER A 396 -39.78 -2.87 -20.75
C SER A 396 -40.75 -2.75 -21.93
N LYS A 397 -40.88 -1.58 -22.52
CA LYS A 397 -41.80 -1.30 -23.67
C LYS A 397 -41.13 -1.24 -25.04
N MET A 398 -39.80 -1.23 -25.12
CA MET A 398 -39.07 -1.21 -26.39
C MET A 398 -38.41 -2.57 -26.62
N ALA A 399 -38.81 -3.22 -27.69
CA ALA A 399 -38.36 -4.55 -28.11
C ALA A 399 -36.84 -4.79 -27.90
N ALA A 400 -36.53 -5.69 -27.01
CA ALA A 400 -35.26 -5.84 -26.31
C ALA A 400 -34.05 -6.29 -27.17
N ASP A 401 -34.16 -6.69 -28.40
CA ASP A 401 -33.10 -7.46 -29.06
C ASP A 401 -32.42 -6.80 -30.26
N LYS A 402 -32.70 -5.52 -30.59
CA LYS A 402 -32.19 -4.92 -31.84
C LYS A 402 -31.55 -3.54 -31.71
N PHE A 403 -31.48 -2.93 -30.54
CA PHE A 403 -30.95 -1.58 -30.41
C PHE A 403 -29.71 -1.52 -29.50
N LEU A 404 -28.68 -0.80 -29.95
CA LEU A 404 -27.54 -0.44 -29.13
C LEU A 404 -27.95 0.75 -28.27
N VAL A 405 -27.74 0.65 -26.95
CA VAL A 405 -27.89 1.75 -26.01
C VAL A 405 -26.53 2.38 -25.77
N LEU A 406 -26.38 3.65 -26.14
CA LEU A 406 -25.17 4.41 -25.98
C LEU A 406 -25.40 5.52 -24.96
N ASN A 407 -24.51 5.62 -23.99
CA ASN A 407 -24.47 6.71 -23.03
C ASN A 407 -23.24 7.58 -23.30
N GLU A 408 -23.42 8.87 -23.32
CA GLU A 408 -22.33 9.84 -23.44
C GLU A 408 -22.08 10.49 -22.08
N PHE A 409 -20.88 10.34 -21.58
CA PHE A 409 -20.37 11.05 -20.42
C PHE A 409 -19.42 12.14 -20.89
N THR A 410 -19.64 13.36 -20.46
CA THR A 410 -18.80 14.50 -20.83
C THR A 410 -18.13 15.07 -19.59
N ASP A 411 -16.79 15.08 -19.58
CA ASP A 411 -16.01 15.87 -18.63
C ASP A 411 -16.03 17.36 -19.05
N LYS A 412 -16.79 18.14 -18.31
CA LYS A 412 -17.02 19.56 -18.65
C LYS A 412 -15.73 20.38 -18.57
N ALA A 413 -14.86 20.08 -17.59
CA ALA A 413 -13.60 20.78 -17.42
C ALA A 413 -12.66 20.50 -18.60
N ARG A 414 -12.44 19.23 -18.92
CA ARG A 414 -11.61 18.84 -20.08
C ARG A 414 -12.17 19.37 -21.38
N LYS A 415 -13.49 19.31 -21.58
CA LYS A 415 -14.15 19.85 -22.77
C LYS A 415 -13.92 21.35 -22.94
N GLN A 416 -13.92 22.11 -21.85
CA GLN A 416 -13.63 23.55 -21.89
C GLN A 416 -12.22 23.83 -22.40
N TYR A 417 -11.21 23.07 -21.93
CA TYR A 417 -9.82 23.25 -22.32
C TYR A 417 -9.48 22.66 -23.70
N HIS A 418 -10.07 21.53 -24.06
CA HIS A 418 -9.85 20.91 -25.37
C HIS A 418 -10.63 21.57 -26.49
N GLY A 419 -11.69 22.29 -26.16
CA GLY A 419 -12.53 22.99 -27.14
C GLY A 419 -13.15 22.03 -28.16
N ARG A 420 -13.04 22.37 -29.46
CA ARG A 420 -13.59 21.55 -30.55
C ARG A 420 -12.72 20.35 -30.96
N SER A 421 -11.45 20.32 -30.53
CA SER A 421 -10.47 19.30 -30.92
C SER A 421 -10.37 18.14 -29.90
N GLY A 422 -11.16 18.16 -28.84
CA GLY A 422 -11.16 17.11 -27.82
C GLY A 422 -11.62 15.78 -28.40
N TYR A 423 -10.85 14.72 -28.09
CA TYR A 423 -11.17 13.35 -28.54
C TYR A 423 -12.35 12.77 -27.80
N ILE A 424 -12.89 11.69 -28.38
CA ILE A 424 -14.00 10.91 -27.85
C ILE A 424 -13.51 9.50 -27.65
N SER A 425 -13.48 9.02 -26.42
CA SER A 425 -13.22 7.62 -26.11
C SER A 425 -14.48 6.77 -26.36
N VAL A 426 -14.29 5.61 -26.92
CA VAL A 426 -15.36 4.61 -27.12
C VAL A 426 -15.02 3.37 -26.31
N ALA A 427 -15.79 3.10 -25.28
CA ALA A 427 -15.73 1.85 -24.53
C ALA A 427 -16.90 0.93 -24.92
N LYS A 428 -16.61 -0.34 -25.15
CA LYS A 428 -17.58 -1.36 -25.54
C LYS A 428 -17.86 -2.32 -24.37
N PRO A 429 -18.72 -1.98 -23.43
CA PRO A 429 -19.20 -2.94 -22.45
C PRO A 429 -20.29 -3.83 -23.05
N GLY A 430 -20.54 -4.96 -22.42
CA GLY A 430 -21.53 -5.91 -22.88
C GLY A 430 -22.98 -5.48 -22.74
N ALA A 431 -23.30 -4.56 -21.82
CA ALA A 431 -24.67 -4.15 -21.52
C ALA A 431 -24.81 -2.65 -21.35
N GLY A 432 -25.73 -2.02 -22.04
CA GLY A 432 -26.06 -0.60 -21.86
C GLY A 432 -26.83 -0.35 -20.56
N ASN A 433 -26.74 0.90 -20.03
CA ASN A 433 -27.41 1.35 -18.79
C ASN A 433 -27.18 0.46 -17.56
N SER A 434 -25.96 -0.01 -17.35
CA SER A 434 -25.59 -0.86 -16.24
C SER A 434 -24.46 -0.26 -15.42
N ILE A 435 -24.20 -0.82 -14.24
CA ILE A 435 -23.01 -0.50 -13.41
C ILE A 435 -21.72 -0.65 -14.23
N GLU A 436 -21.69 -1.61 -15.17
CA GLU A 436 -20.58 -1.81 -16.11
C GLU A 436 -20.33 -0.58 -17.00
N THR A 437 -21.39 0.10 -17.41
CA THR A 437 -21.30 1.33 -18.19
C THR A 437 -20.60 2.43 -17.39
N LEU A 438 -20.94 2.60 -16.13
CA LEU A 438 -20.28 3.57 -15.23
C LEU A 438 -18.82 3.19 -14.98
N GLN A 439 -18.54 1.92 -14.68
CA GLN A 439 -17.19 1.41 -14.52
C GLN A 439 -16.32 1.76 -15.72
N LYS A 440 -16.79 1.46 -16.94
CA LYS A 440 -16.03 1.73 -18.16
C LYS A 440 -15.87 3.22 -18.46
N ALA A 441 -16.84 4.05 -18.11
CA ALA A 441 -16.73 5.49 -18.26
C ALA A 441 -15.64 6.08 -17.34
N TRP A 442 -15.62 5.71 -16.08
CA TRP A 442 -14.59 6.16 -15.13
C TRP A 442 -13.22 5.60 -15.47
N GLN A 443 -13.14 4.32 -15.84
CA GLN A 443 -11.89 3.73 -16.29
C GLN A 443 -11.30 4.50 -17.49
N ALA A 444 -12.10 4.76 -18.52
CA ALA A 444 -11.65 5.52 -19.68
C ALA A 444 -11.25 6.96 -19.33
N LYS A 445 -11.95 7.58 -18.39
CA LYS A 445 -11.61 8.92 -17.90
C LYS A 445 -10.28 8.92 -17.15
N SER A 446 -10.02 7.94 -16.30
CA SER A 446 -8.75 7.76 -15.60
C SER A 446 -7.60 7.49 -16.56
N GLU A 447 -7.76 6.53 -17.48
CA GLU A 447 -6.73 6.16 -18.47
C GLU A 447 -6.30 7.30 -19.38
N THR A 448 -7.21 8.25 -19.64
CA THR A 448 -6.97 9.43 -20.49
C THR A 448 -6.64 10.69 -19.68
N ALA A 449 -6.42 10.58 -18.39
CA ALA A 449 -6.03 11.70 -17.53
C ALA A 449 -4.62 12.20 -17.88
N GLY A 450 -4.43 13.50 -17.74
CA GLY A 450 -3.09 14.08 -17.79
C GLY A 450 -2.32 13.80 -16.50
N GLY A 451 -1.01 13.93 -16.54
CA GLY A 451 -0.17 13.68 -15.39
C GLY A 451 1.20 14.34 -15.47
N LEU A 452 1.88 14.38 -14.34
CA LEU A 452 3.25 14.85 -14.18
C LEU A 452 4.12 13.71 -13.67
N SER A 453 5.17 13.39 -14.39
CA SER A 453 6.20 12.45 -13.95
C SER A 453 7.54 13.16 -13.84
N VAL A 454 8.20 12.99 -12.73
CA VAL A 454 9.52 13.56 -12.45
C VAL A 454 10.40 12.44 -11.93
N GLN A 455 11.59 12.30 -12.51
CA GLN A 455 12.62 11.40 -11.96
C GLN A 455 13.83 12.25 -11.61
N PHE A 456 14.27 12.15 -10.38
CA PHE A 456 15.48 12.83 -9.99
C PHE A 456 16.17 12.13 -8.83
N THR A 457 17.49 12.14 -8.88
CA THR A 457 18.36 11.60 -7.85
C THR A 457 18.87 12.75 -7.00
N LEU A 458 18.83 12.58 -5.70
CA LEU A 458 19.48 13.46 -4.76
C LEU A 458 20.76 12.76 -4.28
N ASP A 459 21.91 13.37 -4.56
CA ASP A 459 23.20 12.92 -4.04
C ASP A 459 23.31 13.17 -2.52
N SER A 460 22.50 14.06 -2.00
CA SER A 460 22.37 14.35 -0.57
C SER A 460 20.91 14.68 -0.24
N PRO A 461 20.36 14.12 0.86
CA PRO A 461 19.00 14.43 1.28
C PRO A 461 18.86 15.83 1.93
N ASP A 462 19.95 16.58 2.10
CA ASP A 462 19.91 17.91 2.71
C ASP A 462 19.05 18.89 1.89
N PRO A 463 18.21 19.70 2.53
CA PRO A 463 18.07 19.89 3.98
C PRO A 463 17.04 18.95 4.64
N TYR A 464 16.45 18.02 3.92
CA TYR A 464 15.40 17.12 4.40
C TYR A 464 15.91 15.68 4.48
N LEU A 465 15.55 14.96 5.52
CA LEU A 465 15.96 13.57 5.72
C LEU A 465 14.78 12.63 5.43
N PRO A 466 14.92 11.67 4.50
CA PRO A 466 13.92 10.64 4.27
C PRO A 466 13.59 9.88 5.56
N GLY A 467 12.28 9.66 5.81
CA GLY A 467 11.75 9.01 7.02
C GLY A 467 11.60 9.92 8.22
N ARG A 468 12.30 11.09 8.28
CA ARG A 468 12.08 12.11 9.29
C ARG A 468 11.21 13.26 8.77
N ASP A 469 11.51 13.78 7.60
CA ASP A 469 10.88 14.98 7.03
C ASP A 469 9.88 14.59 5.91
N PHE A 470 10.13 13.50 5.22
CA PHE A 470 9.23 12.87 4.25
C PHE A 470 9.55 11.37 4.17
N ASP A 471 8.64 10.58 3.61
CA ASP A 471 8.83 9.14 3.40
C ASP A 471 8.12 8.71 2.11
N ILE A 472 8.25 7.42 1.78
CA ILE A 472 7.57 6.82 0.63
C ILE A 472 6.07 7.15 0.65
N GLY A 473 5.53 7.53 -0.51
CA GLY A 473 4.12 7.92 -0.65
C GLY A 473 3.81 9.36 -0.23
N ASP A 474 4.70 10.08 0.43
CA ASP A 474 4.50 11.50 0.75
C ASP A 474 4.70 12.37 -0.49
N VAL A 475 4.09 13.56 -0.47
CA VAL A 475 4.22 14.54 -1.53
C VAL A 475 5.35 15.50 -1.20
N ILE A 476 6.31 15.62 -2.11
CA ILE A 476 7.39 16.61 -2.03
C ILE A 476 7.31 17.59 -3.20
N GLY A 477 7.94 18.72 -3.05
CA GLY A 477 7.99 19.77 -4.07
C GLY A 477 9.39 19.97 -4.63
N ILE A 478 9.46 20.30 -5.92
CA ILE A 478 10.68 20.77 -6.59
C ILE A 478 10.43 22.20 -7.05
N LYS A 479 11.28 23.13 -6.63
CA LYS A 479 11.18 24.52 -7.05
C LYS A 479 11.92 24.71 -8.36
N ALA A 480 11.20 24.90 -9.43
CA ALA A 480 11.73 25.14 -10.77
C ALA A 480 10.84 26.08 -11.56
N TRP A 481 11.41 26.88 -12.44
CA TRP A 481 10.72 27.80 -13.36
C TRP A 481 9.68 28.69 -12.67
N GLY A 482 9.97 29.15 -11.46
CA GLY A 482 9.09 30.07 -10.70
C GLY A 482 7.87 29.39 -10.07
N ALA A 483 7.77 28.08 -10.09
CA ALA A 483 6.70 27.30 -9.46
C ALA A 483 7.26 26.17 -8.58
N ILE A 484 6.43 25.65 -7.68
CA ILE A 484 6.70 24.42 -6.95
C ILE A 484 5.98 23.28 -7.69
N TRP A 485 6.75 22.32 -8.17
CA TRP A 485 6.25 21.11 -8.84
C TRP A 485 6.11 20.01 -7.82
N ALA A 486 4.89 19.63 -7.52
CA ALA A 486 4.60 18.61 -6.51
C ALA A 486 4.47 17.24 -7.15
N ALA A 487 5.16 16.26 -6.57
CA ALA A 487 5.07 14.87 -6.96
C ALA A 487 5.17 13.98 -5.71
N TYR A 488 4.70 12.75 -5.78
CA TYR A 488 4.85 11.83 -4.67
C TYR A 488 6.14 11.02 -4.78
N VAL A 489 6.64 10.61 -3.62
CA VAL A 489 7.80 9.73 -3.53
C VAL A 489 7.34 8.32 -3.87
N SER A 490 7.68 7.85 -5.07
CA SER A 490 7.32 6.51 -5.55
C SER A 490 8.30 5.44 -5.12
N GLU A 491 9.56 5.83 -4.96
CA GLU A 491 10.65 4.94 -4.59
C GLU A 491 11.68 5.71 -3.77
N LEU A 492 12.18 5.04 -2.75
CA LEU A 492 13.35 5.46 -1.97
C LEU A 492 14.36 4.32 -2.00
N THR A 493 15.50 4.58 -2.61
CA THR A 493 16.63 3.65 -2.59
C THR A 493 17.78 4.30 -1.84
N TRP A 494 18.45 3.53 -1.01
CA TRP A 494 19.69 3.97 -0.39
C TRP A 494 20.76 2.91 -0.56
N THR A 495 21.94 3.40 -0.84
CA THR A 495 23.14 2.59 -1.05
C THR A 495 24.15 2.87 0.06
N SER A 496 24.89 1.87 0.43
CA SER A 496 25.97 1.99 1.40
C SER A 496 27.14 1.14 0.94
N GLU A 497 28.29 1.79 0.77
CA GLU A 497 29.57 1.16 0.44
C GLU A 497 30.58 1.48 1.54
N PRO A 498 31.61 0.64 1.73
CA PRO A 498 32.63 0.87 2.74
C PRO A 498 33.35 2.21 2.52
N GLY A 499 33.32 3.06 3.53
CA GLY A 499 34.02 4.35 3.49
C GLY A 499 33.32 5.48 2.73
N GLU A 500 32.18 5.19 2.09
CA GLU A 500 31.36 6.19 1.41
C GLU A 500 30.18 6.64 2.28
N PRO A 501 29.74 7.90 2.16
CA PRO A 501 28.49 8.34 2.76
C PRO A 501 27.31 7.54 2.18
N VAL A 502 26.29 7.30 3.00
CA VAL A 502 25.06 6.65 2.53
C VAL A 502 24.43 7.49 1.42
N GLY A 503 24.39 6.92 0.22
CA GLY A 503 23.74 7.52 -0.95
C GLY A 503 22.23 7.37 -0.89
N TRP A 504 21.50 8.36 -1.42
CA TRP A 504 20.04 8.34 -1.53
C TRP A 504 19.61 8.61 -2.96
N THR A 505 18.73 7.77 -3.44
CA THR A 505 18.02 8.01 -4.70
C THR A 505 16.53 8.10 -4.41
N ILE A 506 15.90 9.17 -4.90
CA ILE A 506 14.48 9.41 -4.72
C ILE A 506 13.85 9.44 -6.11
N SER A 507 12.97 8.50 -6.39
CA SER A 507 12.14 8.53 -7.60
C SER A 507 10.78 9.12 -7.26
N LEU A 508 10.35 10.07 -8.08
CA LEU A 508 9.07 10.73 -7.95
C LEU A 508 8.10 10.24 -9.00
N GLY A 509 6.95 9.82 -8.57
CA GLY A 509 5.88 9.33 -9.42
C GLY A 509 4.87 10.40 -9.82
N ASP A 510 4.04 10.04 -10.80
CA ASP A 510 2.93 10.87 -11.24
C ASP A 510 1.84 10.90 -10.17
N TYR A 511 1.67 12.06 -9.60
CA TYR A 511 0.71 12.31 -8.55
C TYR A 511 -0.75 12.01 -8.96
N SER A 512 -1.12 12.27 -10.20
CA SER A 512 -2.46 12.00 -10.71
C SER A 512 -2.83 10.51 -10.72
N LYS A 513 -1.83 9.63 -10.70
CA LYS A 513 -2.03 8.17 -10.69
C LYS A 513 -2.20 7.55 -9.31
N ILE A 514 -1.95 8.31 -8.25
CA ILE A 514 -2.02 7.82 -6.85
C ILE A 514 -3.27 8.36 -6.23
N ALA A 515 -4.11 8.95 -6.38
CA ALA A 515 -5.42 9.26 -5.81
C ALA A 515 -6.34 9.64 -6.93
N ASP A 516 -6.40 8.70 -7.81
CA ASP A 516 -7.30 8.78 -8.93
C ASP A 516 -8.70 8.35 -8.45
N LEU A 517 -9.50 9.34 -8.11
CA LEU A 517 -10.89 9.12 -7.70
C LEU A 517 -11.69 8.39 -8.80
N ASP A 518 -11.42 8.69 -10.07
CA ASP A 518 -12.11 8.04 -11.19
C ASP A 518 -11.74 6.55 -11.26
N ALA A 519 -10.47 6.20 -11.04
CA ALA A 519 -10.02 4.80 -10.93
C ALA A 519 -10.69 4.09 -9.74
N LEU A 520 -10.75 4.73 -8.58
CA LEU A 520 -11.42 4.16 -7.40
C LEU A 520 -12.92 3.95 -7.63
N LEU A 521 -13.58 4.88 -8.27
CA LEU A 521 -15.00 4.75 -8.64
C LEU A 521 -15.22 3.60 -9.63
N ALA A 522 -14.30 3.40 -10.58
CA ALA A 522 -14.34 2.27 -11.51
C ALA A 522 -14.19 0.93 -10.76
N LEU A 523 -13.25 0.82 -9.82
CA LEU A 523 -13.05 -0.37 -8.98
C LEU A 523 -14.29 -0.67 -8.12
N ASN A 524 -14.85 0.35 -7.49
CA ASN A 524 -16.08 0.19 -6.70
C ASN A 524 -17.25 -0.31 -7.56
N ALA A 525 -17.42 0.24 -8.76
CA ALA A 525 -18.46 -0.19 -9.69
C ALA A 525 -18.25 -1.64 -10.16
N GLU A 526 -17.00 -2.04 -10.38
CA GLU A 526 -16.64 -3.42 -10.73
C GLU A 526 -16.98 -4.39 -9.61
N THR A 527 -16.61 -4.08 -8.38
CA THR A 527 -16.93 -4.89 -7.20
C THR A 527 -18.43 -5.06 -7.03
N VAL A 528 -19.19 -3.97 -7.08
CA VAL A 528 -20.66 -4.01 -6.99
C VAL A 528 -21.26 -4.87 -8.11
N ARG A 529 -20.80 -4.74 -9.35
CA ARG A 529 -21.22 -5.57 -10.47
C ARG A 529 -20.94 -7.05 -10.21
N GLY A 530 -19.75 -7.37 -9.72
CA GLY A 530 -19.37 -8.74 -9.38
C GLY A 530 -20.27 -9.35 -8.30
N VAL A 531 -20.58 -8.60 -7.24
CA VAL A 531 -21.51 -9.02 -6.18
C VAL A 531 -22.91 -9.27 -6.74
N VAL A 532 -23.44 -8.33 -7.52
CA VAL A 532 -24.77 -8.44 -8.15
C VAL A 532 -24.85 -9.65 -9.07
N GLY A 533 -23.85 -9.84 -9.93
CA GLY A 533 -23.81 -10.99 -10.86
C GLY A 533 -23.79 -12.33 -10.14
N ARG A 534 -23.11 -12.45 -9.03
CA ARG A 534 -23.06 -13.68 -8.23
C ARG A 534 -24.36 -13.95 -7.49
N LEU A 535 -24.97 -12.91 -6.89
CA LEU A 535 -26.27 -13.06 -6.23
C LEU A 535 -27.35 -13.50 -7.21
N SER A 536 -27.32 -13.03 -8.47
CA SER A 536 -28.26 -13.45 -9.50
C SER A 536 -28.13 -14.93 -9.87
N THR A 537 -26.91 -15.43 -9.98
CA THR A 537 -26.68 -16.85 -10.26
C THR A 537 -27.13 -17.75 -9.10
N PHE A 538 -27.03 -17.28 -7.86
CA PHE A 538 -27.45 -18.05 -6.68
C PHE A 538 -28.97 -18.11 -6.51
N VAL A 539 -29.70 -17.08 -6.91
CA VAL A 539 -31.18 -17.03 -6.83
C VAL A 539 -31.83 -17.74 -8.03
N GLY A 540 -31.13 -17.85 -9.16
CA GLY A 540 -31.63 -18.51 -10.38
C GLY A 540 -31.32 -20.01 -10.46
N SER A 541 -30.60 -20.56 -9.48
CA SER A 541 -30.37 -22.01 -9.33
C SER A 541 -31.27 -22.59 -8.22
#